data_382913907005352fb7460a20cf87c7ce
#
_entry.id   382913907005352fb7460a20cf87c7ce
#
_cell.length_a   1.000
_cell.length_b   1.000
_cell.length_c   1.000
_cell.angle_alpha   90.00
_cell.angle_beta   90.00
_cell.angle_gamma   90.00
#
_symmetry.space_group_name_H-M   'P 1'
#
loop_
_entity.id
_entity.type
_entity.pdbx_description
1 polymer ?
#
loop_
_entity_poly.entity_id
_entity_poly.type
_entity_poly.pdbx_seq_one_letter_code
_entity_poly.pdbx_strand_id
1 'polypeptide(L)'
;MNVLETLRVAARALLRNKLRSFLTTLGIVIGVSAVIAMVAIGEGAKKRVEDAFASMGSDLLIVLPGTTTRGGAMGGFGSMPTLTWDDLRAIRAEVQSVRYAAATLRATAQVLSDDQNWTTSVTGTSPEFFAIRSWPVGTGALFSDSDVDSGTKVVVLGKTVSDKLFGEGVDAVGSLAGTIPRIGR
;
A
#
# COMPACT_ATOMS: atom_id res chain seq x y z
N MET A 1 -28.69 53.65 -19.29
CA MET A 1 -27.36 53.33 -19.84
C MET A 1 -27.39 51.88 -20.24
N ASN A 2 -27.24 51.56 -21.51
CA ASN A 2 -27.27 50.20 -22.00
C ASN A 2 -25.94 49.50 -21.65
N VAL A 3 -26.03 48.36 -20.99
CA VAL A 3 -24.86 47.55 -20.57
C VAL A 3 -23.89 47.33 -21.76
N LEU A 4 -24.44 47.22 -22.97
CA LEU A 4 -23.67 47.05 -24.19
C LEU A 4 -22.79 48.26 -24.57
N GLU A 5 -23.30 49.49 -24.33
CA GLU A 5 -22.53 50.72 -24.57
C GLU A 5 -21.40 50.86 -23.56
N THR A 6 -21.68 50.53 -22.29
CA THR A 6 -20.65 50.57 -21.23
C THR A 6 -19.52 49.60 -21.52
N LEU A 7 -19.84 48.37 -21.96
CA LEU A 7 -18.85 47.38 -22.39
C LEU A 7 -18.02 47.83 -23.60
N ARG A 8 -18.65 48.49 -24.59
CA ARG A 8 -17.98 49.01 -25.76
C ARG A 8 -16.98 50.14 -25.44
N VAL A 9 -17.38 51.03 -24.51
CA VAL A 9 -16.52 52.11 -24.03
C VAL A 9 -15.34 51.55 -23.23
N ALA A 10 -15.58 50.59 -22.35
CA ALA A 10 -14.55 49.94 -21.56
C ALA A 10 -13.54 49.20 -22.47
N ALA A 11 -14.01 48.44 -23.49
CA ALA A 11 -13.14 47.77 -24.44
C ALA A 11 -12.27 48.77 -25.24
N ARG A 12 -12.83 49.92 -25.67
CA ARG A 12 -12.03 50.95 -26.34
C ARG A 12 -10.98 51.57 -25.44
N ALA A 13 -11.30 51.78 -24.14
CA ALA A 13 -10.34 52.31 -23.18
C ALA A 13 -9.16 51.37 -22.97
N LEU A 14 -9.41 50.07 -22.88
CA LEU A 14 -8.40 49.03 -22.78
C LEU A 14 -7.50 48.96 -24.05
N LEU A 15 -8.09 49.08 -25.22
CA LEU A 15 -7.34 49.03 -26.50
C LEU A 15 -6.52 50.30 -26.74
N ARG A 16 -6.84 51.44 -26.09
CA ARG A 16 -6.07 52.71 -26.21
C ARG A 16 -4.72 52.62 -25.46
N ASN A 17 -4.62 51.83 -24.39
CA ASN A 17 -3.41 51.62 -23.60
C ASN A 17 -3.02 50.12 -23.55
N LYS A 18 -2.73 49.53 -24.67
CA LYS A 18 -2.52 48.08 -24.84
C LYS A 18 -1.48 47.49 -23.87
N LEU A 19 -0.36 48.20 -23.69
CA LEU A 19 0.72 47.70 -22.84
C LEU A 19 0.32 47.63 -21.37
N ARG A 20 -0.40 48.66 -20.86
CA ARG A 20 -0.89 48.69 -19.48
C ARG A 20 -1.95 47.61 -19.23
N SER A 21 -2.89 47.47 -20.17
CA SER A 21 -3.95 46.50 -20.08
C SER A 21 -3.37 45.06 -20.14
N PHE A 22 -2.39 44.82 -21.00
CA PHE A 22 -1.71 43.54 -21.08
C PHE A 22 -0.96 43.19 -19.78
N LEU A 23 -0.18 44.12 -19.22
CA LEU A 23 0.56 43.91 -17.98
C LEU A 23 -0.35 43.66 -16.77
N THR A 24 -1.47 44.38 -16.67
CA THR A 24 -2.43 44.17 -15.56
C THR A 24 -3.15 42.84 -15.73
N THR A 25 -3.58 42.47 -16.92
CA THR A 25 -4.22 41.18 -17.16
C THR A 25 -3.25 40.03 -16.91
N LEU A 26 -1.99 40.16 -17.37
CA LEU A 26 -0.94 39.19 -17.13
C LEU A 26 -0.70 38.95 -15.62
N GLY A 27 -0.64 40.06 -14.85
CA GLY A 27 -0.49 39.98 -13.39
C GLY A 27 -1.65 39.24 -12.71
N ILE A 28 -2.89 39.49 -13.14
CA ILE A 28 -4.08 38.80 -12.62
C ILE A 28 -4.03 37.31 -13.00
N VAL A 29 -3.73 37.00 -14.25
CA VAL A 29 -3.65 35.58 -14.72
C VAL A 29 -2.57 34.80 -13.95
N ILE A 30 -1.39 35.40 -13.78
CA ILE A 30 -0.31 34.74 -12.99
C ILE A 30 -0.76 34.58 -11.54
N GLY A 31 -1.34 35.59 -10.91
CA GLY A 31 -1.81 35.52 -9.52
C GLY A 31 -2.87 34.42 -9.31
N VAL A 32 -3.89 34.41 -10.15
CA VAL A 32 -4.96 33.39 -10.07
C VAL A 32 -4.43 32.00 -10.38
N SER A 33 -3.59 31.85 -11.41
CA SER A 33 -2.99 30.56 -11.76
C SER A 33 -2.11 30.01 -10.63
N ALA A 34 -1.37 30.87 -9.94
CA ALA A 34 -0.55 30.44 -8.80
C ALA A 34 -1.41 29.90 -7.64
N VAL A 35 -2.54 30.56 -7.35
CA VAL A 35 -3.46 30.09 -6.29
C VAL A 35 -4.09 28.75 -6.68
N ILE A 36 -4.56 28.62 -7.92
CA ILE A 36 -5.14 27.36 -8.41
C ILE A 36 -4.12 26.22 -8.35
N ALA A 37 -2.89 26.46 -8.78
CA ALA A 37 -1.81 25.48 -8.73
C ALA A 37 -1.52 25.06 -7.28
N MET A 38 -1.47 26.02 -6.35
CA MET A 38 -1.23 25.73 -4.93
C MET A 38 -2.33 24.85 -4.32
N VAL A 39 -3.60 25.17 -4.60
CA VAL A 39 -4.75 24.38 -4.13
C VAL A 39 -4.72 22.97 -4.74
N ALA A 40 -4.48 22.86 -6.04
CA ALA A 40 -4.42 21.57 -6.73
C ALA A 40 -3.29 20.66 -6.19
N ILE A 41 -2.12 21.25 -5.89
CA ILE A 41 -1.01 20.49 -5.26
C ILE A 41 -1.40 20.07 -3.85
N GLY A 42 -2.04 20.94 -3.07
CA GLY A 42 -2.50 20.64 -1.72
C GLY A 42 -3.52 19.49 -1.67
N GLU A 43 -4.52 19.53 -2.55
CA GLU A 43 -5.50 18.44 -2.66
C GLU A 43 -4.88 17.13 -3.16
N GLY A 44 -3.96 17.20 -4.12
CA GLY A 44 -3.21 16.04 -4.60
C GLY A 44 -2.36 15.40 -3.50
N ALA A 45 -1.71 16.20 -2.66
CA ALA A 45 -0.94 15.71 -1.52
C ALA A 45 -1.85 15.08 -0.46
N LYS A 46 -2.98 15.73 -0.13
CA LYS A 46 -3.99 15.19 0.81
C LYS A 46 -4.50 13.83 0.36
N LYS A 47 -4.88 13.71 -0.91
CA LYS A 47 -5.38 12.45 -1.47
C LYS A 47 -4.33 11.33 -1.38
N ARG A 48 -3.07 11.61 -1.67
CA ARG A 48 -1.99 10.62 -1.53
C ARG A 48 -1.84 10.13 -0.09
N VAL A 49 -1.98 11.03 0.87
CA VAL A 49 -1.91 10.67 2.30
C VAL A 49 -3.13 9.82 2.69
N GLU A 50 -4.34 10.20 2.26
CA GLU A 50 -5.57 9.42 2.48
C GLU A 50 -5.46 8.01 1.87
N ASP A 51 -4.99 7.90 0.63
CA ASP A 51 -4.78 6.61 -0.04
C ASP A 51 -3.72 5.76 0.68
N ALA A 52 -2.66 6.38 1.19
CA ALA A 52 -1.64 5.68 1.98
C ALA A 52 -2.22 5.15 3.30
N PHE A 53 -3.04 5.92 4.01
CA PHE A 53 -3.73 5.45 5.21
C PHE A 53 -4.77 4.37 4.90
N ALA A 54 -5.55 4.54 3.83
CA ALA A 54 -6.52 3.53 3.39
C ALA A 54 -5.85 2.19 3.06
N SER A 55 -4.66 2.23 2.45
CA SER A 55 -3.89 1.01 2.13
C SER A 55 -3.31 0.30 3.35
N MET A 56 -3.14 0.99 4.48
CA MET A 56 -2.69 0.39 5.74
C MET A 56 -3.82 -0.33 6.50
N GLY A 57 -5.10 -0.10 6.14
CA GLY A 57 -6.27 -0.61 6.86
C GLY A 57 -6.60 0.27 8.08
N SER A 58 -7.79 0.85 8.12
CA SER A 58 -8.19 1.81 9.17
C SER A 58 -8.36 1.19 10.55
N ASP A 59 -8.60 -0.13 10.62
CA ASP A 59 -8.97 -0.83 11.87
C ASP A 59 -8.05 -2.03 12.14
N LEU A 60 -6.76 -1.88 11.78
CA LEU A 60 -5.77 -2.95 11.97
C LEU A 60 -5.21 -2.93 13.39
N LEU A 61 -5.43 -4.02 14.11
CA LEU A 61 -4.77 -4.31 15.39
C LEU A 61 -3.66 -5.35 15.18
N ILE A 62 -2.44 -5.02 15.59
CA ILE A 62 -1.32 -5.95 15.54
C ILE A 62 -1.05 -6.45 16.96
N VAL A 63 -1.24 -7.75 17.18
CA VAL A 63 -0.92 -8.44 18.42
C VAL A 63 0.47 -9.02 18.32
N LEU A 64 1.37 -8.55 19.17
CA LEU A 64 2.75 -9.02 19.21
C LEU A 64 2.96 -9.93 20.42
N PRO A 65 3.74 -11.01 20.31
CA PRO A 65 4.09 -11.82 21.45
C PRO A 65 4.88 -11.01 22.48
N GLY A 66 4.72 -11.36 23.74
CA GLY A 66 5.37 -10.67 24.85
C GLY A 66 6.90 -10.74 24.83
N THR A 67 7.49 -10.03 25.76
CA THR A 67 8.95 -10.07 26.00
C THR A 67 9.23 -10.92 27.23
N THR A 68 10.37 -11.62 27.27
CA THR A 68 10.88 -12.23 28.51
C THR A 68 12.07 -11.46 29.01
N THR A 69 12.09 -11.31 30.34
CA THR A 69 13.30 -10.88 31.06
C THR A 69 14.02 -12.12 31.55
N ARG A 70 15.11 -12.49 30.93
CA ARG A 70 15.94 -13.61 31.39
C ARG A 70 17.30 -13.05 31.83
N GLY A 71 17.61 -13.17 33.11
CA GLY A 71 18.90 -12.72 33.63
C GLY A 71 19.16 -11.21 33.61
N GLY A 72 18.10 -10.36 33.67
CA GLY A 72 18.20 -8.90 33.69
C GLY A 72 18.33 -8.24 32.31
N ALA A 73 18.42 -9.00 31.24
CA ALA A 73 18.34 -8.47 29.87
C ALA A 73 16.89 -8.55 29.38
N MET A 74 16.30 -7.41 29.01
CA MET A 74 15.00 -7.36 28.34
C MET A 74 15.16 -7.78 26.88
N GLY A 75 14.56 -8.90 26.49
CA GLY A 75 14.36 -9.23 25.10
C GLY A 75 13.38 -8.23 24.45
N GLY A 76 13.61 -7.83 23.20
CA GLY A 76 12.68 -6.96 22.48
C GLY A 76 11.29 -7.59 22.28
N PHE A 77 10.31 -6.79 21.93
CA PHE A 77 8.97 -7.30 21.58
C PHE A 77 9.08 -8.39 20.51
N GLY A 78 8.37 -9.51 20.70
CA GLY A 78 8.41 -10.63 19.78
C GLY A 78 9.56 -11.63 20.02
N SER A 79 10.36 -11.47 21.07
CA SER A 79 11.49 -12.35 21.37
C SER A 79 11.09 -13.77 21.84
N MET A 80 9.83 -13.97 22.24
CA MET A 80 9.27 -15.28 22.61
C MET A 80 8.07 -15.63 21.76
N PRO A 81 8.04 -16.79 21.08
CA PRO A 81 6.88 -17.26 20.34
C PRO A 81 5.81 -17.78 21.31
N THR A 82 5.12 -16.85 21.98
CA THR A 82 4.07 -17.20 22.96
C THR A 82 2.68 -17.30 22.32
N LEU A 83 2.49 -16.75 21.12
CA LEU A 83 1.23 -16.85 20.39
C LEU A 83 1.15 -18.17 19.64
N THR A 84 0.03 -18.85 19.77
CA THR A 84 -0.22 -20.16 19.17
C THR A 84 -1.40 -20.12 18.18
N TRP A 85 -1.58 -21.21 17.44
CA TRP A 85 -2.75 -21.36 16.58
C TRP A 85 -4.06 -21.45 17.39
N ASP A 86 -4.00 -21.92 18.64
CA ASP A 86 -5.16 -21.95 19.52
C ASP A 86 -5.59 -20.56 19.92
N ASP A 87 -4.64 -19.65 20.18
CA ASP A 87 -4.94 -18.24 20.47
C ASP A 87 -5.62 -17.57 19.26
N LEU A 88 -5.17 -17.84 18.03
CA LEU A 88 -5.82 -17.33 16.84
C LEU A 88 -7.26 -17.84 16.70
N ARG A 89 -7.48 -19.15 16.97
CA ARG A 89 -8.81 -19.75 16.96
C ARG A 89 -9.72 -19.16 18.01
N ALA A 90 -9.20 -18.94 19.23
CA ALA A 90 -9.94 -18.30 20.31
C ALA A 90 -10.34 -16.84 19.94
N ILE A 91 -9.41 -16.05 19.37
CA ILE A 91 -9.72 -14.69 18.90
C ILE A 91 -10.85 -14.71 17.87
N ARG A 92 -10.78 -15.62 16.88
CA ARG A 92 -11.82 -15.76 15.85
C ARG A 92 -13.18 -16.18 16.40
N ALA A 93 -13.20 -17.03 17.43
CA ALA A 93 -14.43 -17.59 17.98
C ALA A 93 -15.08 -16.69 19.05
N GLU A 94 -14.28 -16.03 19.89
CA GLU A 94 -14.76 -15.36 21.09
C GLU A 94 -14.89 -13.84 20.92
N VAL A 95 -14.12 -13.22 20.00
CA VAL A 95 -14.10 -11.76 19.86
C VAL A 95 -15.00 -11.32 18.71
N GLN A 96 -16.26 -11.04 18.99
CA GLN A 96 -17.27 -10.68 17.98
C GLN A 96 -16.97 -9.39 17.21
N SER A 97 -16.15 -8.49 17.75
CA SER A 97 -15.76 -7.24 17.09
C SER A 97 -14.65 -7.42 16.06
N VAL A 98 -14.00 -8.61 16.01
CA VAL A 98 -12.96 -8.93 15.04
C VAL A 98 -13.59 -9.58 13.81
N ARG A 99 -13.50 -8.92 12.67
CA ARG A 99 -14.01 -9.45 11.38
C ARG A 99 -13.08 -10.51 10.80
N TYR A 100 -11.78 -10.24 10.81
CA TYR A 100 -10.74 -11.11 10.29
C TYR A 100 -9.55 -11.15 11.24
N ALA A 101 -8.97 -12.31 11.42
CA ALA A 101 -7.72 -12.47 12.15
C ALA A 101 -6.80 -13.42 11.38
N ALA A 102 -5.55 -13.02 11.22
CA ALA A 102 -4.54 -13.79 10.49
C ALA A 102 -3.25 -13.89 11.32
N ALA A 103 -2.69 -15.09 11.40
CA ALA A 103 -1.34 -15.25 11.90
C ALA A 103 -0.33 -14.80 10.84
N THR A 104 0.78 -14.20 11.29
CA THR A 104 1.87 -13.83 10.38
C THR A 104 3.21 -14.24 10.97
N LEU A 105 4.01 -14.93 10.16
CA LEU A 105 5.41 -15.22 10.46
C LEU A 105 6.27 -14.62 9.35
N ARG A 106 7.18 -13.73 9.70
CA ARG A 106 8.03 -13.05 8.72
C ARG A 106 9.48 -13.51 8.83
N ALA A 107 10.08 -13.81 7.70
CA ALA A 107 11.50 -14.13 7.60
C ALA A 107 12.09 -13.49 6.32
N THR A 108 13.39 -13.21 6.36
CA THR A 108 14.12 -12.84 5.15
C THR A 108 14.67 -14.11 4.52
N ALA A 109 14.40 -14.33 3.26
CA ALA A 109 14.89 -15.50 2.53
C ALA A 109 15.32 -15.10 1.11
N GLN A 110 16.19 -15.93 0.55
CA GLN A 110 16.55 -15.84 -0.86
C GLN A 110 15.58 -16.71 -1.66
N VAL A 111 14.89 -16.08 -2.59
CA VAL A 111 13.97 -16.74 -3.52
C VAL A 111 14.70 -16.91 -4.85
N LEU A 112 14.57 -18.08 -5.43
CA LEU A 112 15.26 -18.48 -6.65
C LEU A 112 14.22 -18.79 -7.74
N SER A 113 14.49 -18.37 -8.94
CA SER A 113 13.90 -18.90 -10.17
C SER A 113 15.01 -19.59 -10.97
N ASP A 114 14.69 -20.17 -12.12
CA ASP A 114 15.68 -20.93 -12.91
C ASP A 114 16.96 -20.14 -13.21
N ASP A 115 16.83 -18.82 -13.49
CA ASP A 115 17.95 -17.97 -13.91
C ASP A 115 18.29 -16.83 -12.95
N GLN A 116 17.43 -16.56 -11.96
CA GLN A 116 17.56 -15.37 -11.12
C GLN A 116 17.39 -15.70 -9.63
N ASN A 117 17.99 -14.89 -8.80
CA ASN A 117 17.77 -14.95 -7.35
C ASN A 117 17.49 -13.56 -6.78
N TRP A 118 16.66 -13.50 -5.75
CA TRP A 118 16.31 -12.26 -5.10
C TRP A 118 16.10 -12.46 -3.60
N THR A 119 16.82 -11.69 -2.79
CA THR A 119 16.62 -11.70 -1.33
C THR A 119 15.46 -10.79 -0.97
N THR A 120 14.44 -11.35 -0.35
CA THR A 120 13.22 -10.63 0.00
C THR A 120 12.64 -11.08 1.34
N SER A 121 11.67 -10.33 1.85
CA SER A 121 10.90 -10.73 3.02
C SER A 121 9.79 -11.69 2.60
N VAL A 122 9.81 -12.88 3.16
CA VAL A 122 8.77 -13.90 3.00
C VAL A 122 7.87 -13.86 4.23
N THR A 123 6.57 -13.79 4.03
CA THR A 123 5.57 -13.80 5.09
C THR A 123 4.70 -15.04 4.96
N GLY A 124 4.80 -15.94 5.92
CA GLY A 124 3.83 -17.03 6.08
C GLY A 124 2.57 -16.49 6.72
N THR A 125 1.40 -16.78 6.13
CA THR A 125 0.12 -16.24 6.60
C THR A 125 -1.06 -17.08 6.11
N SER A 126 -2.27 -16.72 6.53
CA SER A 126 -3.53 -17.30 6.06
C SER A 126 -4.23 -16.38 5.04
N PRO A 127 -5.23 -16.86 4.29
CA PRO A 127 -5.89 -16.08 3.23
C PRO A 127 -6.50 -14.76 3.69
N GLU A 128 -6.97 -14.68 4.94
CA GLU A 128 -7.57 -13.47 5.51
C GLU A 128 -6.61 -12.29 5.55
N PHE A 129 -5.30 -12.53 5.55
CA PHE A 129 -4.28 -11.48 5.54
C PHE A 129 -4.45 -10.52 4.38
N PHE A 130 -4.82 -11.04 3.21
CA PHE A 130 -5.03 -10.22 2.02
C PHE A 130 -6.27 -9.33 2.14
N ALA A 131 -7.34 -9.85 2.76
CA ALA A 131 -8.54 -9.07 3.07
C ALA A 131 -8.25 -7.99 4.13
N ILE A 132 -7.51 -8.33 5.19
CA ILE A 132 -7.10 -7.40 6.25
C ILE A 132 -6.25 -6.24 5.68
N ARG A 133 -5.34 -6.55 4.74
CA ARG A 133 -4.45 -5.58 4.11
C ARG A 133 -5.06 -4.88 2.90
N SER A 134 -6.27 -5.26 2.50
CA SER A 134 -6.89 -4.78 1.26
C SER A 134 -5.96 -4.94 0.04
N TRP A 135 -5.26 -6.07 -0.03
CA TRP A 135 -4.34 -6.39 -1.13
C TRP A 135 -5.05 -7.24 -2.17
N PRO A 136 -5.52 -6.65 -3.28
CA PRO A 136 -6.11 -7.43 -4.35
C PRO A 136 -5.04 -8.22 -5.11
N VAL A 137 -5.42 -9.41 -5.56
CA VAL A 137 -4.58 -10.18 -6.49
C VAL A 137 -4.70 -9.58 -7.88
N GLY A 138 -3.58 -9.31 -8.52
CA GLY A 138 -3.55 -8.77 -9.89
C GLY A 138 -3.76 -9.86 -10.94
N THR A 139 -3.10 -11.01 -10.77
CA THR A 139 -3.15 -12.14 -11.70
C THR A 139 -3.11 -13.45 -10.91
N GLY A 140 -3.84 -14.46 -11.34
CA GLY A 140 -3.94 -15.75 -10.66
C GLY A 140 -4.99 -15.77 -9.56
N ALA A 141 -4.79 -16.63 -8.55
CA ALA A 141 -5.69 -16.81 -7.43
C ALA A 141 -4.95 -16.80 -6.09
N LEU A 142 -5.66 -16.50 -5.01
CA LEU A 142 -5.16 -16.72 -3.66
C LEU A 142 -5.20 -18.20 -3.31
N PHE A 143 -4.32 -18.60 -2.41
CA PHE A 143 -4.42 -19.91 -1.77
C PHE A 143 -5.61 -19.92 -0.80
N SER A 144 -6.16 -21.10 -0.59
CA SER A 144 -7.34 -21.35 0.25
C SER A 144 -6.94 -21.86 1.65
N ASP A 145 -7.90 -21.89 2.58
CA ASP A 145 -7.70 -22.53 3.89
C ASP A 145 -7.33 -24.01 3.74
N SER A 146 -7.89 -24.69 2.76
CA SER A 146 -7.54 -26.07 2.42
C SER A 146 -6.07 -26.24 2.04
N ASP A 147 -5.48 -25.25 1.35
CA ASP A 147 -4.06 -25.27 1.01
C ASP A 147 -3.18 -25.06 2.26
N VAL A 148 -3.65 -24.21 3.18
CA VAL A 148 -2.97 -23.98 4.46
C VAL A 148 -3.00 -25.25 5.32
N ASP A 149 -4.16 -25.88 5.46
CA ASP A 149 -4.34 -27.09 6.28
C ASP A 149 -3.57 -28.28 5.74
N SER A 150 -3.52 -28.44 4.41
CA SER A 150 -2.78 -29.52 3.75
C SER A 150 -1.27 -29.25 3.64
N GLY A 151 -0.82 -28.03 3.95
CA GLY A 151 0.57 -27.64 3.78
C GLY A 151 1.01 -27.57 2.33
N THR A 152 0.09 -27.29 1.40
CA THR A 152 0.39 -27.16 -0.02
C THR A 152 1.43 -26.04 -0.23
N LYS A 153 2.43 -26.31 -1.08
CA LYS A 153 3.51 -25.36 -1.37
C LYS A 153 3.02 -24.36 -2.41
N VAL A 154 2.37 -23.31 -1.95
CA VAL A 154 1.88 -22.20 -2.78
C VAL A 154 2.44 -20.88 -2.28
N VAL A 155 2.63 -19.93 -3.19
CA VAL A 155 3.15 -18.61 -2.88
C VAL A 155 2.44 -17.55 -3.72
N VAL A 156 2.20 -16.39 -3.12
CA VAL A 156 1.76 -15.18 -3.82
C VAL A 156 2.95 -14.24 -3.88
N LEU A 157 3.36 -13.89 -5.09
CA LEU A 157 4.50 -13.02 -5.33
C LEU A 157 4.07 -11.55 -5.35
N GLY A 158 4.82 -10.71 -4.66
CA GLY A 158 4.69 -9.28 -4.86
C GLY A 158 5.22 -8.86 -6.25
N LYS A 159 4.63 -7.84 -6.86
CA LYS A 159 4.99 -7.36 -8.20
C LYS A 159 6.50 -7.18 -8.38
N THR A 160 7.17 -6.50 -7.45
CA THR A 160 8.61 -6.27 -7.52
C THR A 160 9.43 -7.58 -7.55
N VAL A 161 9.01 -8.58 -6.76
CA VAL A 161 9.69 -9.88 -6.72
C VAL A 161 9.45 -10.64 -8.01
N SER A 162 8.21 -10.63 -8.52
CA SER A 162 7.86 -11.22 -9.82
C SER A 162 8.69 -10.62 -10.95
N ASP A 163 8.76 -9.29 -11.05
CA ASP A 163 9.52 -8.60 -12.10
C ASP A 163 11.05 -8.89 -12.01
N LYS A 164 11.57 -9.07 -10.78
CA LYS A 164 13.00 -9.39 -10.58
C LYS A 164 13.36 -10.84 -10.87
N LEU A 165 12.45 -11.77 -10.64
CA LEU A 165 12.70 -13.20 -10.85
C LEU A 165 12.37 -13.68 -12.26
N PHE A 166 11.33 -13.11 -12.88
CA PHE A 166 10.80 -13.59 -14.16
C PHE A 166 10.89 -12.55 -15.28
N GLY A 167 11.18 -11.28 -14.95
CA GLY A 167 11.18 -10.17 -15.90
C GLY A 167 9.91 -9.33 -15.87
N GLU A 168 10.02 -8.08 -16.33
CA GLU A 168 8.88 -7.15 -16.36
C GLU A 168 7.81 -7.62 -17.36
N GLY A 169 6.56 -7.70 -16.90
CA GLY A 169 5.42 -8.07 -17.74
C GLY A 169 5.26 -9.56 -18.01
N VAL A 170 6.10 -10.41 -17.45
CA VAL A 170 5.97 -11.86 -17.57
C VAL A 170 4.93 -12.38 -16.56
N ASP A 171 4.06 -13.29 -17.01
CA ASP A 171 3.13 -13.96 -16.13
C ASP A 171 3.84 -15.08 -15.36
N ALA A 172 3.99 -14.89 -14.06
CA ALA A 172 4.64 -15.83 -13.16
C ALA A 172 3.67 -16.90 -12.59
N VAL A 173 2.38 -16.85 -12.96
CA VAL A 173 1.38 -17.82 -12.46
C VAL A 173 1.68 -19.21 -12.97
N GLY A 174 1.76 -20.17 -12.05
CA GLY A 174 2.11 -21.57 -12.37
C GLY A 174 3.61 -21.84 -12.54
N SER A 175 4.46 -20.81 -12.45
CA SER A 175 5.92 -20.98 -12.46
C SER A 175 6.41 -21.56 -11.13
N LEU A 176 7.39 -22.45 -11.18
CA LEU A 176 8.06 -22.98 -9.99
C LEU A 176 9.03 -21.94 -9.46
N ALA A 177 8.68 -21.29 -8.36
CA ALA A 177 9.69 -20.62 -7.54
C ALA A 177 10.47 -21.71 -6.79
N GLY A 178 11.77 -21.76 -7.01
CA GLY A 178 12.63 -22.78 -6.40
C GLY A 178 12.65 -22.67 -4.87
N THR A 179 13.08 -23.73 -4.26
CA THR A 179 13.10 -24.05 -2.83
C THR A 179 13.44 -22.85 -1.95
N ILE A 180 12.46 -22.36 -1.22
CA ILE A 180 12.70 -21.49 -0.06
C ILE A 180 13.49 -22.32 0.94
N PRO A 181 14.70 -21.92 1.37
CA PRO A 181 15.41 -22.63 2.42
C PRO A 181 14.49 -22.75 3.62
N ARG A 182 14.40 -23.95 4.20
CA ARG A 182 13.58 -24.24 5.38
C ARG A 182 13.83 -23.17 6.42
N ILE A 183 12.82 -22.32 6.66
CA ILE A 183 12.83 -21.42 7.81
C ILE A 183 12.86 -22.35 9.01
N GLY A 184 13.94 -22.32 9.78
CA GLY A 184 14.19 -23.25 10.88
C GLY A 184 13.02 -23.29 11.86
N ARG A 185 12.85 -24.48 12.46
CA ARG A 185 11.91 -24.75 13.54
C ARG A 185 12.13 -23.83 14.72
#